data_d89d17594e41af0d6543cd98c2fd8f7a
#
_entry.id   d89d17594e41af0d6543cd98c2fd8f7a
#
_cell.length_a   1.000
_cell.length_b   1.000
_cell.length_c   1.000
_cell.angle_alpha   90.00
_cell.angle_beta   90.00
_cell.angle_gamma   90.00
#
_symmetry.space_group_name_H-M   'P 1'
#
loop_
_entity.id
_entity.type
_entity.pdbx_description
1 polymer ?
#
loop_
_entity_poly.entity_id
_entity_poly.type
_entity_poly.pdbx_seq_one_letter_code
_entity_poly.pdbx_strand_id
1 'polypeptide(L)'
;VSFDTFIEELSNWYIRRNRRRFWKSEDDQDKFTAYATLYHVLVNSIKCIAPILPFCTEKMYENLVVNLDPDAPESVHLCDYPLHDESLIDQDIIEKVDSLKKVVELGRSARNQSKVKIRQPLSKVSYAIEDDEMSNFINQYKDVILDELNVKSIERLTNAGELVNYKIKPNLPVLGRKYQSGLKDIIGFLNTQDNDELFNEYESTGKIIAERNDNKFNLIQEDLIIETLAAEGFSAVSGNGITVGLSLELNEDLIQEGIVRDLVRQVQNIRKDAGFSVEDRINIHWELNGEFQEAISKFQ
;
A
#
# COMPACT_ATOMS: atom_id res chain seq x y z
N VAL A 1 -14.34 10.31 7.78
CA VAL A 1 -13.74 10.08 6.44
C VAL A 1 -14.27 11.17 5.53
N SER A 2 -13.40 11.86 4.77
CA SER A 2 -13.87 12.83 3.77
C SER A 2 -14.48 12.08 2.57
N PHE A 3 -15.36 12.77 1.83
CA PHE A 3 -15.95 12.16 0.64
C PHE A 3 -14.89 11.82 -0.42
N ASP A 4 -13.87 12.64 -0.56
CA ASP A 4 -12.75 12.40 -1.48
C ASP A 4 -12.02 11.09 -1.13
N THR A 5 -11.69 10.89 0.15
CA THR A 5 -11.07 9.64 0.63
C THR A 5 -11.95 8.43 0.34
N PHE A 6 -13.27 8.55 0.56
CA PHE A 6 -14.21 7.48 0.25
C PHE A 6 -14.23 7.12 -1.24
N ILE A 7 -14.26 8.11 -2.14
CA ILE A 7 -14.23 7.88 -3.60
C ILE A 7 -12.91 7.26 -4.05
N GLU A 8 -11.79 7.70 -3.48
CA GLU A 8 -10.48 7.10 -3.76
C GLU A 8 -10.42 5.64 -3.32
N GLU A 9 -10.93 5.32 -2.14
CA GLU A 9 -10.98 3.94 -1.66
C GLU A 9 -11.93 3.06 -2.46
N LEU A 10 -13.12 3.57 -2.79
CA LEU A 10 -14.07 2.85 -3.63
C LEU A 10 -13.46 2.55 -5.01
N SER A 11 -12.82 3.52 -5.65
CA SER A 11 -12.29 3.39 -7.00
C SER A 11 -10.97 2.61 -7.02
N ASN A 12 -9.99 3.05 -6.21
CA ASN A 12 -8.61 2.57 -6.29
C ASN A 12 -8.37 1.31 -5.45
N TRP A 13 -9.26 1.00 -4.51
CA TRP A 13 -9.17 -0.21 -3.71
C TRP A 13 -10.27 -1.20 -4.06
N TYR A 14 -11.54 -0.88 -3.83
CA TYR A 14 -12.63 -1.83 -4.03
C TYR A 14 -12.83 -2.22 -5.51
N ILE A 15 -13.12 -1.26 -6.40
CA ILE A 15 -13.44 -1.54 -7.82
C ILE A 15 -12.23 -2.13 -8.53
N ARG A 16 -11.06 -1.50 -8.40
CA ARG A 16 -9.85 -1.95 -9.10
C ARG A 16 -9.47 -3.38 -8.71
N ARG A 17 -9.54 -3.73 -7.44
CA ARG A 17 -9.20 -5.07 -6.95
C ARG A 17 -10.21 -6.13 -7.35
N ASN A 18 -11.49 -5.78 -7.33
CA ASN A 18 -12.56 -6.69 -7.71
C ASN A 18 -12.78 -6.76 -9.23
N ARG A 19 -11.90 -6.15 -10.05
CA ARG A 19 -12.04 -6.15 -11.51
C ARG A 19 -12.20 -7.56 -12.09
N ARG A 20 -11.46 -8.55 -11.60
CA ARG A 20 -11.60 -9.95 -12.04
C ARG A 20 -12.97 -10.53 -11.69
N ARG A 21 -13.49 -10.23 -10.52
CA ARG A 21 -14.82 -10.67 -10.08
C ARG A 21 -15.92 -10.08 -10.96
N PHE A 22 -15.78 -8.81 -11.36
CA PHE A 22 -16.77 -8.16 -12.23
C PHE A 22 -16.78 -8.71 -13.66
N TRP A 23 -15.61 -9.01 -14.25
CA TRP A 23 -15.52 -9.34 -15.67
C TRP A 23 -15.13 -10.78 -16.00
N LYS A 24 -14.46 -11.50 -15.11
CA LYS A 24 -13.87 -12.81 -15.40
C LYS A 24 -14.26 -13.91 -14.41
N SER A 25 -15.09 -13.63 -13.42
CA SER A 25 -15.52 -14.69 -12.49
C SER A 25 -16.37 -15.71 -13.25
N GLU A 26 -16.03 -16.98 -13.13
CA GLU A 26 -16.86 -18.12 -13.57
C GLU A 26 -17.94 -18.45 -12.54
N ASP A 27 -17.79 -17.92 -11.30
CA ASP A 27 -18.76 -18.03 -10.22
C ASP A 27 -19.76 -16.86 -10.31
N ASP A 28 -20.94 -17.12 -10.83
CA ASP A 28 -22.02 -16.14 -10.94
C ASP A 28 -22.46 -15.58 -9.59
N GLN A 29 -22.41 -16.38 -8.51
CA GLN A 29 -22.80 -15.94 -7.17
C GLN A 29 -21.79 -14.94 -6.60
N ASP A 30 -20.49 -15.19 -6.76
CA ASP A 30 -19.44 -14.25 -6.32
C ASP A 30 -19.51 -12.94 -7.09
N LYS A 31 -19.72 -13.02 -8.41
CA LYS A 31 -19.93 -11.87 -9.29
C LYS A 31 -21.14 -11.06 -8.88
N PHE A 32 -22.29 -11.74 -8.64
CA PHE A 32 -23.49 -11.07 -8.19
C PHE A 32 -23.32 -10.38 -6.85
N THR A 33 -22.64 -11.02 -5.89
CA THR A 33 -22.33 -10.42 -4.59
C THR A 33 -21.48 -9.16 -4.72
N ALA A 34 -20.48 -9.19 -5.60
CA ALA A 34 -19.63 -8.02 -5.86
C ALA A 34 -20.42 -6.84 -6.44
N TYR A 35 -21.31 -7.11 -7.41
CA TYR A 35 -22.18 -6.08 -7.98
C TYR A 35 -23.21 -5.55 -6.99
N ALA A 36 -23.85 -6.44 -6.20
CA ALA A 36 -24.81 -6.05 -5.18
C ALA A 36 -24.20 -5.11 -4.13
N THR A 37 -22.99 -5.43 -3.69
CA THR A 37 -22.24 -4.57 -2.76
C THR A 37 -21.93 -3.20 -3.39
N LEU A 38 -21.43 -3.18 -4.64
CA LEU A 38 -21.13 -1.94 -5.34
C LEU A 38 -22.39 -1.09 -5.55
N TYR A 39 -23.49 -1.72 -5.97
CA TYR A 39 -24.78 -1.07 -6.16
C TYR A 39 -25.28 -0.42 -4.86
N HIS A 40 -25.30 -1.18 -3.76
CA HIS A 40 -25.70 -0.67 -2.46
C HIS A 40 -24.88 0.54 -2.03
N VAL A 41 -23.56 0.46 -2.15
CA VAL A 41 -22.63 1.56 -1.81
C VAL A 41 -22.89 2.78 -2.70
N LEU A 42 -23.02 2.60 -4.02
CA LEU A 42 -23.24 3.70 -4.96
C LEU A 42 -24.57 4.41 -4.72
N VAL A 43 -25.69 3.67 -4.58
CA VAL A 43 -27.01 4.26 -4.38
C VAL A 43 -27.07 5.06 -3.08
N ASN A 44 -26.52 4.53 -1.98
CA ASN A 44 -26.49 5.28 -0.73
C ASN A 44 -25.58 6.51 -0.81
N SER A 45 -24.43 6.39 -1.47
CA SER A 45 -23.54 7.55 -1.68
C SER A 45 -24.20 8.66 -2.48
N ILE A 46 -24.94 8.30 -3.55
CA ILE A 46 -25.67 9.25 -4.37
C ILE A 46 -26.71 10.00 -3.53
N LYS A 47 -27.47 9.27 -2.71
CA LYS A 47 -28.44 9.89 -1.80
C LYS A 47 -27.79 10.84 -0.78
N CYS A 48 -26.62 10.45 -0.23
CA CYS A 48 -25.89 11.29 0.73
C CYS A 48 -25.40 12.62 0.12
N ILE A 49 -24.95 12.62 -1.14
CA ILE A 49 -24.38 13.80 -1.79
C ILE A 49 -25.38 14.59 -2.65
N ALA A 50 -26.61 14.10 -2.82
CA ALA A 50 -27.66 14.76 -3.60
C ALA A 50 -27.89 16.23 -3.23
N PRO A 51 -27.85 16.66 -1.95
CA PRO A 51 -27.97 18.05 -1.58
C PRO A 51 -26.83 18.94 -2.09
N ILE A 52 -25.65 18.37 -2.38
CA ILE A 52 -24.45 19.11 -2.80
C ILE A 52 -24.30 19.09 -4.32
N LEU A 53 -24.58 17.95 -4.95
CA LEU A 53 -24.42 17.71 -6.40
C LEU A 53 -25.75 17.28 -7.04
N PRO A 54 -26.82 18.12 -7.01
CA PRO A 54 -28.18 17.69 -7.33
C PRO A 54 -28.33 17.12 -8.74
N PHE A 55 -27.74 17.74 -9.74
CA PHE A 55 -27.93 17.31 -11.14
C PHE A 55 -27.17 16.03 -11.50
N CYS A 56 -25.96 15.88 -10.96
CA CYS A 56 -25.14 14.70 -11.19
C CYS A 56 -25.76 13.46 -10.54
N THR A 57 -26.17 13.61 -9.28
CA THR A 57 -26.78 12.52 -8.51
C THR A 57 -28.13 12.12 -9.05
N GLU A 58 -28.94 13.08 -9.54
CA GLU A 58 -30.19 12.77 -10.22
C GLU A 58 -29.95 11.88 -11.45
N LYS A 59 -28.99 12.26 -12.31
CA LYS A 59 -28.68 11.48 -13.48
C LYS A 59 -28.15 10.09 -13.18
N MET A 60 -27.35 9.97 -12.13
CA MET A 60 -26.85 8.66 -11.66
C MET A 60 -28.00 7.81 -11.10
N TYR A 61 -28.92 8.42 -10.34
CA TYR A 61 -30.05 7.74 -9.76
C TYR A 61 -31.06 7.25 -10.82
N GLU A 62 -31.37 8.07 -11.82
CA GLU A 62 -32.16 7.64 -12.99
C GLU A 62 -31.60 6.36 -13.62
N ASN A 63 -30.28 6.35 -13.86
CA ASN A 63 -29.63 5.22 -14.55
C ASN A 63 -29.53 3.96 -13.67
N LEU A 64 -29.32 4.12 -12.37
CA LEU A 64 -29.07 2.99 -11.47
C LEU A 64 -30.35 2.45 -10.82
N VAL A 65 -31.38 3.29 -10.65
CA VAL A 65 -32.56 2.93 -9.89
C VAL A 65 -33.83 3.06 -10.74
N VAL A 66 -34.20 4.27 -11.17
CA VAL A 66 -35.48 4.53 -11.82
C VAL A 66 -35.69 3.68 -13.09
N ASN A 67 -34.64 3.54 -13.91
CA ASN A 67 -34.73 2.73 -15.14
C ASN A 67 -34.86 1.22 -14.88
N LEU A 68 -34.60 0.76 -13.64
CA LEU A 68 -34.61 -0.66 -13.28
C LEU A 68 -35.78 -1.05 -12.38
N ASP A 69 -36.28 -0.10 -11.58
CA ASP A 69 -37.33 -0.30 -10.60
C ASP A 69 -38.42 0.78 -10.78
N PRO A 70 -39.55 0.47 -11.44
CA PRO A 70 -40.66 1.39 -11.64
C PRO A 70 -41.37 1.84 -10.36
N ASP A 71 -41.20 1.11 -9.26
CA ASP A 71 -41.82 1.41 -7.97
C ASP A 71 -40.94 2.32 -7.11
N ALA A 72 -39.69 2.57 -7.52
CA ALA A 72 -38.79 3.50 -6.84
C ALA A 72 -39.25 4.95 -6.97
N PRO A 73 -38.89 5.84 -6.03
CA PRO A 73 -39.09 7.27 -6.19
C PRO A 73 -38.53 7.78 -7.52
N GLU A 74 -39.27 8.63 -8.21
CA GLU A 74 -38.90 9.13 -9.56
C GLU A 74 -37.65 10.05 -9.56
N SER A 75 -37.22 10.51 -8.38
CA SER A 75 -36.06 11.40 -8.20
C SER A 75 -35.31 11.05 -6.93
N VAL A 76 -33.98 11.19 -6.95
CA VAL A 76 -33.14 11.04 -5.75
C VAL A 76 -33.54 12.02 -4.65
N HIS A 77 -34.09 13.17 -5.02
CA HIS A 77 -34.51 14.22 -4.10
C HIS A 77 -35.82 13.91 -3.36
N LEU A 78 -36.54 12.87 -3.79
CA LEU A 78 -37.73 12.34 -3.12
C LEU A 78 -37.40 11.14 -2.20
N CYS A 79 -36.13 10.71 -2.17
CA CYS A 79 -35.68 9.65 -1.30
C CYS A 79 -35.40 10.16 0.12
N ASP A 80 -35.61 9.29 1.10
CA ASP A 80 -35.14 9.54 2.45
C ASP A 80 -33.60 9.57 2.48
N TYR A 81 -33.06 10.44 3.35
CA TYR A 81 -31.61 10.47 3.58
C TYR A 81 -31.16 9.18 4.24
N PRO A 82 -30.09 8.53 3.75
CA PRO A 82 -29.65 7.24 4.31
C PRO A 82 -29.30 7.36 5.79
N LEU A 83 -29.82 6.45 6.57
CA LEU A 83 -29.43 6.28 7.96
C LEU A 83 -28.29 5.27 8.04
N HIS A 84 -27.37 5.49 8.96
CA HIS A 84 -26.32 4.50 9.22
C HIS A 84 -26.92 3.30 9.97
N ASP A 85 -26.43 2.12 9.63
CA ASP A 85 -26.78 0.87 10.29
C ASP A 85 -25.56 0.39 11.09
N GLU A 86 -25.60 0.55 12.40
CA GLU A 86 -24.51 0.16 13.31
C GLU A 86 -24.22 -1.34 13.24
N SER A 87 -25.20 -2.17 12.88
CA SER A 87 -25.02 -3.62 12.77
C SER A 87 -24.12 -4.05 11.62
N LEU A 88 -23.91 -3.17 10.63
CA LEU A 88 -23.03 -3.38 9.49
C LEU A 88 -21.60 -2.85 9.73
N ILE A 89 -21.37 -2.18 10.86
CA ILE A 89 -20.05 -1.62 11.19
C ILE A 89 -19.29 -2.60 12.05
N ASP A 90 -18.26 -3.20 11.47
CA ASP A 90 -17.29 -4.03 12.18
C ASP A 90 -15.96 -3.26 12.30
N GLN A 91 -15.77 -2.63 13.46
CA GLN A 91 -14.60 -1.79 13.72
C GLN A 91 -13.30 -2.58 13.69
N ASP A 92 -13.32 -3.82 14.15
CA ASP A 92 -12.15 -4.71 14.16
C ASP A 92 -11.71 -5.05 12.72
N ILE A 93 -12.66 -5.40 11.84
CA ILE A 93 -12.35 -5.64 10.42
C ILE A 93 -11.84 -4.37 9.74
N ILE A 94 -12.40 -3.20 10.05
CA ILE A 94 -11.95 -1.93 9.46
C ILE A 94 -10.48 -1.69 9.80
N GLU A 95 -10.10 -1.81 11.07
CA GLU A 95 -8.72 -1.59 11.54
C GLU A 95 -7.73 -2.61 10.94
N LYS A 96 -8.14 -3.86 10.84
CA LYS A 96 -7.35 -4.92 10.20
C LYS A 96 -7.13 -4.67 8.70
N VAL A 97 -8.17 -4.26 7.99
CA VAL A 97 -8.07 -3.90 6.56
C VAL A 97 -7.20 -2.66 6.36
N ASP A 98 -7.31 -1.66 7.22
CA ASP A 98 -6.47 -0.46 7.13
C ASP A 98 -4.99 -0.78 7.35
N SER A 99 -4.67 -1.68 8.27
CA SER A 99 -3.30 -2.16 8.46
C SER A 99 -2.78 -2.95 7.25
N LEU A 100 -3.62 -3.79 6.63
CA LEU A 100 -3.25 -4.48 5.40
C LEU A 100 -3.01 -3.47 4.25
N LYS A 101 -3.87 -2.46 4.10
CA LYS A 101 -3.68 -1.36 3.15
C LYS A 101 -2.37 -0.62 3.42
N LYS A 102 -2.03 -0.42 4.70
CA LYS A 102 -0.79 0.23 5.10
C LYS A 102 0.45 -0.56 4.69
N VAL A 103 0.44 -1.88 4.83
CA VAL A 103 1.53 -2.75 4.31
C VAL A 103 1.71 -2.56 2.81
N VAL A 104 0.62 -2.52 2.04
CA VAL A 104 0.67 -2.29 0.59
C VAL A 104 1.20 -0.89 0.26
N GLU A 105 0.76 0.13 0.97
CA GLU A 105 1.23 1.51 0.80
C GLU A 105 2.74 1.64 1.05
N LEU A 106 3.22 1.11 2.18
CA LEU A 106 4.64 1.10 2.53
C LEU A 106 5.47 0.31 1.51
N GLY A 107 4.98 -0.85 1.05
CA GLY A 107 5.63 -1.63 0.01
C GLY A 107 5.72 -0.87 -1.33
N ARG A 108 4.68 -0.15 -1.73
CA ARG A 108 4.73 0.72 -2.93
C ARG A 108 5.70 1.88 -2.75
N SER A 109 5.76 2.46 -1.55
CA SER A 109 6.73 3.50 -1.22
C SER A 109 8.16 2.97 -1.34
N ALA A 110 8.44 1.77 -0.81
CA ALA A 110 9.74 1.10 -0.94
C ALA A 110 10.12 0.87 -2.42
N ARG A 111 9.16 0.44 -3.27
CA ARG A 111 9.39 0.33 -4.73
C ARG A 111 9.75 1.66 -5.38
N ASN A 112 9.05 2.72 -4.99
CA ASN A 112 9.30 4.05 -5.53
C ASN A 112 10.68 4.58 -5.14
N GLN A 113 11.10 4.36 -3.89
CA GLN A 113 12.43 4.75 -3.40
C GLN A 113 13.54 4.02 -4.16
N SER A 114 13.37 2.72 -4.41
CA SER A 114 14.34 1.92 -5.18
C SER A 114 14.20 2.07 -6.70
N LYS A 115 13.22 2.86 -7.19
CA LYS A 115 12.91 3.05 -8.61
C LYS A 115 12.57 1.76 -9.36
N VAL A 116 12.13 0.72 -8.65
CA VAL A 116 11.71 -0.55 -9.24
C VAL A 116 10.27 -0.45 -9.70
N LYS A 117 10.03 -0.63 -11.00
CA LYS A 117 8.67 -0.59 -11.58
C LYS A 117 7.80 -1.69 -10.97
N ILE A 118 6.51 -1.38 -10.74
CA ILE A 118 5.54 -2.35 -10.20
C ILE A 118 5.40 -3.63 -11.07
N ARG A 119 5.66 -3.53 -12.37
CA ARG A 119 5.60 -4.67 -13.30
C ARG A 119 6.78 -5.63 -13.17
N GLN A 120 7.91 -5.16 -12.66
CA GLN A 120 9.01 -6.03 -12.33
C GLN A 120 8.64 -6.86 -11.10
N PRO A 121 8.41 -8.17 -11.21
CA PRO A 121 8.16 -8.97 -10.03
C PRO A 121 9.42 -9.02 -9.14
N LEU A 122 9.21 -9.05 -7.83
CA LEU A 122 10.27 -9.24 -6.85
C LEU A 122 10.08 -10.57 -6.13
N SER A 123 11.15 -11.08 -5.55
CA SER A 123 11.14 -12.38 -4.89
C SER A 123 10.29 -12.38 -3.62
N LYS A 124 10.43 -11.32 -2.79
CA LYS A 124 9.87 -11.34 -1.44
C LYS A 124 9.54 -9.94 -0.94
N VAL A 125 8.45 -9.83 -0.19
CA VAL A 125 8.18 -8.75 0.76
C VAL A 125 8.30 -9.29 2.17
N SER A 126 9.00 -8.59 3.03
CA SER A 126 9.07 -8.88 4.46
C SER A 126 8.42 -7.75 5.23
N TYR A 127 7.73 -8.07 6.33
CA TYR A 127 7.13 -7.05 7.19
C TYR A 127 7.37 -7.39 8.66
N ALA A 128 7.52 -6.34 9.47
CA ALA A 128 7.59 -6.43 10.92
C ALA A 128 6.41 -5.67 11.53
N ILE A 129 5.69 -6.33 12.42
CA ILE A 129 4.59 -5.79 13.21
C ILE A 129 4.56 -6.53 14.55
N GLU A 130 4.38 -5.82 15.65
CA GLU A 130 4.35 -6.42 16.99
C GLU A 130 3.05 -7.18 17.29
N ASP A 131 1.94 -6.74 16.68
CA ASP A 131 0.62 -7.33 16.89
C ASP A 131 0.47 -8.67 16.16
N ASP A 132 0.36 -9.75 16.93
CA ASP A 132 0.19 -11.11 16.41
C ASP A 132 -1.16 -11.33 15.74
N GLU A 133 -2.23 -10.74 16.24
CA GLU A 133 -3.57 -10.88 15.65
C GLU A 133 -3.62 -10.21 14.28
N MET A 134 -3.06 -9.00 14.18
CA MET A 134 -2.91 -8.29 12.93
C MET A 134 -2.03 -9.06 11.94
N SER A 135 -0.93 -9.64 12.42
CA SER A 135 -0.07 -10.47 11.57
C SER A 135 -0.78 -11.71 11.02
N ASN A 136 -1.61 -12.37 11.83
CA ASN A 136 -2.42 -13.50 11.38
C ASN A 136 -3.43 -13.06 10.30
N PHE A 137 -4.06 -11.90 10.46
CA PHE A 137 -4.95 -11.34 9.45
C PHE A 137 -4.21 -11.02 8.14
N ILE A 138 -3.05 -10.38 8.22
CA ILE A 138 -2.20 -10.11 7.05
C ILE A 138 -1.85 -11.42 6.32
N ASN A 139 -1.49 -12.47 7.06
CA ASN A 139 -1.16 -13.76 6.47
C ASN A 139 -2.38 -14.47 5.85
N GLN A 140 -3.57 -14.33 6.43
CA GLN A 140 -4.82 -14.84 5.86
C GLN A 140 -5.12 -14.19 4.50
N TYR A 141 -4.84 -12.90 4.35
CA TYR A 141 -5.08 -12.13 3.13
C TYR A 141 -3.78 -11.81 2.34
N LYS A 142 -2.76 -12.65 2.51
CA LYS A 142 -1.45 -12.45 1.86
C LYS A 142 -1.52 -12.29 0.35
N ASP A 143 -2.45 -12.98 -0.32
CA ASP A 143 -2.60 -12.92 -1.78
C ASP A 143 -2.92 -11.50 -2.26
N VAL A 144 -3.59 -10.70 -1.42
CA VAL A 144 -3.82 -9.27 -1.67
C VAL A 144 -2.49 -8.53 -1.78
N ILE A 145 -1.59 -8.77 -0.84
CA ILE A 145 -0.29 -8.08 -0.79
C ILE A 145 0.61 -8.56 -1.92
N LEU A 146 0.61 -9.88 -2.19
CA LEU A 146 1.38 -10.47 -3.29
C LEU A 146 1.00 -9.86 -4.65
N ASP A 147 -0.31 -9.74 -4.91
CA ASP A 147 -0.83 -9.15 -6.14
C ASP A 147 -0.53 -7.64 -6.23
N GLU A 148 -0.80 -6.90 -5.14
CA GLU A 148 -0.65 -5.43 -5.11
C GLU A 148 0.81 -4.97 -5.21
N LEU A 149 1.71 -5.73 -4.63
CA LEU A 149 3.15 -5.44 -4.67
C LEU A 149 3.88 -6.20 -5.78
N ASN A 150 3.21 -7.11 -6.48
CA ASN A 150 3.82 -7.99 -7.48
C ASN A 150 5.08 -8.68 -6.94
N VAL A 151 4.90 -9.43 -5.87
CA VAL A 151 5.96 -10.21 -5.21
C VAL A 151 5.56 -11.69 -5.15
N LYS A 152 6.54 -12.59 -5.05
CA LYS A 152 6.28 -14.03 -5.06
C LYS A 152 5.98 -14.61 -3.69
N SER A 153 6.47 -13.97 -2.63
CA SER A 153 6.29 -14.44 -1.26
C SER A 153 6.20 -13.28 -0.27
N ILE A 154 5.61 -13.56 0.89
CA ILE A 154 5.53 -12.66 2.03
C ILE A 154 6.08 -13.36 3.26
N GLU A 155 6.83 -12.65 4.08
CA GLU A 155 7.42 -13.15 5.31
C GLU A 155 7.21 -12.15 6.44
N ARG A 156 6.81 -12.66 7.61
CA ARG A 156 6.82 -11.86 8.84
C ARG A 156 8.21 -11.97 9.48
N LEU A 157 8.75 -10.84 9.88
CA LEU A 157 9.96 -10.76 10.69
C LEU A 157 9.60 -10.43 12.14
N THR A 158 10.41 -10.92 13.05
CA THR A 158 10.23 -10.70 14.49
C THR A 158 10.74 -9.33 14.92
N ASN A 159 11.69 -8.75 14.16
CA ASN A 159 12.30 -7.46 14.44
C ASN A 159 12.43 -6.63 13.16
N ALA A 160 12.03 -5.37 13.22
CA ALA A 160 12.23 -4.40 12.15
C ALA A 160 13.72 -4.17 11.81
N GLY A 161 14.62 -4.36 12.77
CA GLY A 161 16.08 -4.27 12.59
C GLY A 161 16.66 -5.22 11.54
N GLU A 162 15.94 -6.28 11.15
CA GLU A 162 16.33 -7.14 10.04
C GLU A 162 16.16 -6.47 8.65
N LEU A 163 15.31 -5.45 8.56
CA LEU A 163 15.01 -4.73 7.33
C LEU A 163 15.66 -3.35 7.26
N VAL A 164 15.93 -2.78 8.40
CA VAL A 164 16.41 -1.40 8.51
C VAL A 164 17.54 -1.29 9.52
N ASN A 165 18.54 -0.53 9.18
CA ASN A 165 19.58 -0.07 10.09
C ASN A 165 19.23 1.37 10.47
N TYR A 166 19.38 1.70 11.72
CA TYR A 166 19.17 3.06 12.19
C TYR A 166 20.48 3.84 12.15
N LYS A 167 20.40 5.11 11.79
CA LYS A 167 21.50 6.05 11.90
C LYS A 167 21.07 7.24 12.72
N ILE A 168 21.56 7.31 13.93
CA ILE A 168 21.25 8.37 14.88
C ILE A 168 22.28 9.49 14.73
N LYS A 169 21.81 10.66 14.36
CA LYS A 169 22.63 11.87 14.20
C LYS A 169 22.21 12.93 15.22
N PRO A 170 23.17 13.72 15.71
CA PRO A 170 22.85 14.87 16.56
C PRO A 170 22.14 15.98 15.77
N ASN A 171 21.05 16.53 16.31
CA ASN A 171 20.41 17.71 15.79
C ASN A 171 21.22 18.95 16.23
N LEU A 172 22.26 19.28 15.47
CA LEU A 172 23.23 20.32 15.82
C LEU A 172 22.61 21.69 16.14
N PRO A 173 21.60 22.19 15.40
CA PRO A 173 20.94 23.46 15.72
C PRO A 173 20.26 23.47 17.10
N VAL A 174 19.68 22.36 17.52
CA VAL A 174 19.00 22.22 18.81
C VAL A 174 20.02 21.97 19.91
N LEU A 175 20.91 21.01 19.75
CA LEU A 175 21.92 20.64 20.73
C LEU A 175 22.91 21.77 21.00
N GLY A 176 23.28 22.54 19.99
CA GLY A 176 24.19 23.69 20.12
C GLY A 176 23.63 24.78 21.04
N ARG A 177 22.29 25.00 21.00
CA ARG A 177 21.63 25.96 21.90
C ARG A 177 21.46 25.40 23.32
N LYS A 178 21.18 24.10 23.42
CA LYS A 178 20.82 23.43 24.69
C LYS A 178 22.05 23.07 25.54
N TYR A 179 23.10 22.54 24.91
CA TYR A 179 24.22 21.97 25.61
C TYR A 179 25.60 22.66 25.36
N GLN A 180 25.67 23.64 24.49
CA GLN A 180 26.86 24.47 24.23
C GLN A 180 28.20 23.69 24.31
N SER A 181 28.91 23.79 25.46
CA SER A 181 30.21 23.13 25.69
C SER A 181 30.15 21.60 25.69
N GLY A 182 29.00 21.00 26.05
CA GLY A 182 28.78 19.55 26.05
C GLY A 182 28.54 18.92 24.69
N LEU A 183 28.35 19.72 23.63
CA LEU A 183 28.04 19.25 22.27
C LEU A 183 29.11 18.28 21.75
N LYS A 184 30.39 18.50 22.04
CA LYS A 184 31.49 17.62 21.61
C LYS A 184 31.42 16.24 22.27
N ASP A 185 31.00 16.18 23.51
CA ASP A 185 30.84 14.90 24.23
C ASP A 185 29.66 14.11 23.68
N ILE A 186 28.55 14.78 23.39
CA ILE A 186 27.36 14.16 22.78
C ILE A 186 27.70 13.58 21.39
N ILE A 187 28.33 14.38 20.52
CA ILE A 187 28.74 13.91 19.19
C ILE A 187 29.70 12.72 19.31
N GLY A 188 30.69 12.84 20.21
CA GLY A 188 31.64 11.76 20.44
C GLY A 188 30.99 10.48 20.96
N PHE A 189 29.98 10.58 21.83
CA PHE A 189 29.21 9.43 22.31
C PHE A 189 28.44 8.79 21.16
N LEU A 190 27.61 9.54 20.44
CA LEU A 190 26.77 9.02 19.33
C LEU A 190 27.61 8.35 18.21
N ASN A 191 28.83 8.84 17.97
CA ASN A 191 29.73 8.26 16.95
C ASN A 191 30.42 6.97 17.39
N THR A 192 30.43 6.65 18.68
CA THR A 192 31.15 5.48 19.23
C THR A 192 30.24 4.33 19.61
N GLN A 193 28.94 4.58 19.69
CA GLN A 193 27.93 3.57 20.05
C GLN A 193 27.33 2.91 18.81
N ASP A 194 26.77 1.72 19.00
CA ASP A 194 25.97 1.05 18.00
C ASP A 194 24.62 1.76 17.84
N ASN A 195 24.26 2.10 16.60
CA ASN A 195 23.04 2.86 16.33
C ASN A 195 21.76 2.06 16.58
N ASP A 196 21.78 0.73 16.40
CA ASP A 196 20.62 -0.11 16.62
C ASP A 196 20.38 -0.30 18.13
N GLU A 197 21.44 -0.42 18.94
CA GLU A 197 21.34 -0.42 20.41
C GLU A 197 20.80 0.91 20.93
N LEU A 198 21.30 2.04 20.41
CA LEU A 198 20.81 3.37 20.76
C LEU A 198 19.34 3.58 20.37
N PHE A 199 18.93 3.04 19.22
CA PHE A 199 17.55 3.13 18.78
C PHE A 199 16.62 2.32 19.68
N ASN A 200 17.00 1.09 20.08
CA ASN A 200 16.25 0.26 21.02
C ASN A 200 16.12 0.92 22.40
N GLU A 201 17.19 1.56 22.90
CA GLU A 201 17.13 2.35 24.13
C GLU A 201 16.13 3.51 23.99
N TYR A 202 16.19 4.23 22.88
CA TYR A 202 15.30 5.35 22.60
C TYR A 202 13.84 4.90 22.50
N GLU A 203 13.55 3.82 21.77
CA GLU A 203 12.20 3.30 21.59
C GLU A 203 11.57 2.84 22.91
N SER A 204 12.37 2.20 23.78
CA SER A 204 11.90 1.70 25.08
C SER A 204 11.73 2.79 26.14
N THR A 205 12.57 3.84 26.11
CA THR A 205 12.64 4.85 27.20
C THR A 205 12.21 6.25 26.77
N GLY A 206 12.05 6.51 25.47
CA GLY A 206 11.79 7.83 24.90
C GLY A 206 12.99 8.79 24.92
N LYS A 207 14.17 8.32 25.32
CA LYS A 207 15.40 9.12 25.43
C LYS A 207 16.65 8.26 25.31
N ILE A 208 17.77 8.88 24.92
CA ILE A 208 19.11 8.28 24.99
C ILE A 208 19.90 8.98 26.08
N ILE A 209 20.57 8.19 26.91
CA ILE A 209 21.45 8.72 27.97
C ILE A 209 22.89 8.72 27.45
N ALA A 210 23.37 9.88 27.01
CA ALA A 210 24.75 10.02 26.58
C ALA A 210 25.67 10.33 27.77
N GLU A 211 26.60 9.41 28.06
CA GLU A 211 27.59 9.56 29.14
C GLU A 211 28.99 9.61 28.54
N ARG A 212 29.71 10.71 28.79
CA ARG A 212 31.12 10.88 28.37
C ARG A 212 31.82 11.93 29.20
N ASN A 213 33.09 11.70 29.57
CA ASN A 213 33.93 12.62 30.35
C ASN A 213 33.27 13.15 31.63
N ASP A 214 32.63 12.25 32.40
CA ASP A 214 31.87 12.55 33.64
C ASP A 214 30.62 13.43 33.41
N ASN A 215 30.28 13.73 32.19
CA ASN A 215 29.06 14.44 31.83
C ASN A 215 27.97 13.45 31.42
N LYS A 216 26.72 13.76 31.83
CA LYS A 216 25.52 12.97 31.50
C LYS A 216 24.48 13.87 30.83
N PHE A 217 24.03 13.48 29.63
CA PHE A 217 23.06 14.21 28.84
C PHE A 217 21.86 13.35 28.54
N ASN A 218 20.66 13.88 28.71
CA ASN A 218 19.42 13.22 28.31
C ASN A 218 18.99 13.75 26.97
N LEU A 219 19.12 12.93 25.91
CA LEU A 219 18.76 13.27 24.55
C LEU A 219 17.34 12.77 24.26
N ILE A 220 16.47 13.68 23.89
CA ILE A 220 15.06 13.42 23.52
C ILE A 220 14.89 13.57 21.99
N GLN A 221 13.70 13.31 21.49
CA GLN A 221 13.38 13.31 20.04
C GLN A 221 13.87 14.58 19.31
N GLU A 222 13.71 15.76 19.92
CA GLU A 222 14.11 17.02 19.30
C GLU A 222 15.63 17.16 19.17
N ASP A 223 16.40 16.47 20.04
CA ASP A 223 17.85 16.49 20.09
C ASP A 223 18.50 15.58 19.03
N LEU A 224 17.73 14.71 18.40
CA LEU A 224 18.19 13.63 17.53
C LEU A 224 17.56 13.72 16.13
N ILE A 225 18.33 13.32 15.13
CA ILE A 225 17.85 13.03 13.77
C ILE A 225 18.04 11.53 13.58
N ILE A 226 16.94 10.79 13.55
CA ILE A 226 16.95 9.33 13.34
C ILE A 226 16.66 9.08 11.87
N GLU A 227 17.67 8.62 11.14
CA GLU A 227 17.55 8.19 9.75
C GLU A 227 17.41 6.68 9.70
N THR A 228 16.42 6.20 8.99
CA THR A 228 16.24 4.77 8.72
C THR A 228 16.87 4.43 7.37
N LEU A 229 17.83 3.53 7.36
CA LEU A 229 18.51 3.03 6.18
C LEU A 229 18.07 1.60 5.93
N ALA A 230 17.68 1.26 4.71
CA ALA A 230 17.38 -0.12 4.38
C ALA A 230 18.62 -1.01 4.53
N ALA A 231 18.41 -2.24 5.01
CA ALA A 231 19.45 -3.26 5.03
C ALA A 231 19.94 -3.56 3.61
N GLU A 232 21.16 -4.09 3.47
CA GLU A 232 21.74 -4.42 2.18
C GLU A 232 20.86 -5.42 1.40
N GLY A 233 20.60 -5.12 0.13
CA GLY A 233 19.70 -5.92 -0.72
C GLY A 233 18.21 -5.66 -0.54
N PHE A 234 17.82 -4.75 0.36
CA PHE A 234 16.44 -4.38 0.60
C PHE A 234 16.14 -2.92 0.29
N SER A 235 14.88 -2.64 0.00
CA SER A 235 14.31 -1.30 0.10
C SER A 235 13.22 -1.34 1.16
N ALA A 236 13.37 -0.60 2.23
CA ALA A 236 12.48 -0.66 3.38
C ALA A 236 11.93 0.71 3.78
N VAL A 237 10.68 0.71 4.24
CA VAL A 237 9.96 1.90 4.71
C VAL A 237 9.18 1.54 5.96
N SER A 238 9.22 2.41 6.94
CA SER A 238 8.49 2.27 8.21
C SER A 238 7.41 3.35 8.35
N GLY A 239 6.31 3.00 8.99
CA GLY A 239 5.23 3.93 9.33
C GLY A 239 4.13 3.28 10.16
N ASN A 240 3.64 3.99 11.17
CA ASN A 240 2.56 3.54 12.07
C ASN A 240 2.84 2.18 12.74
N GLY A 241 4.05 1.94 13.24
CA GLY A 241 4.41 0.68 13.90
C GLY A 241 4.58 -0.51 12.96
N ILE A 242 4.55 -0.29 11.64
CA ILE A 242 4.75 -1.33 10.63
C ILE A 242 6.01 -0.99 9.83
N THR A 243 6.90 -1.94 9.65
CA THR A 243 8.04 -1.83 8.75
C THR A 243 7.87 -2.83 7.62
N VAL A 244 8.05 -2.37 6.38
CA VAL A 244 7.95 -3.21 5.18
C VAL A 244 9.22 -3.09 4.37
N GLY A 245 9.81 -4.23 4.02
CA GLY A 245 11.01 -4.32 3.18
C GLY A 245 10.77 -5.18 1.96
N LEU A 246 11.27 -4.74 0.82
CA LEU A 246 11.25 -5.48 -0.44
C LEU A 246 12.65 -5.97 -0.77
N SER A 247 12.80 -7.26 -1.05
CA SER A 247 14.06 -7.79 -1.60
C SER A 247 14.25 -7.25 -3.02
N LEU A 248 15.40 -6.64 -3.26
CA LEU A 248 15.78 -6.08 -4.57
C LEU A 248 16.59 -7.07 -5.41
N GLU A 249 16.91 -8.25 -4.86
CA GLU A 249 17.61 -9.30 -5.59
C GLU A 249 16.72 -9.84 -6.70
N LEU A 250 17.23 -9.77 -7.92
CA LEU A 250 16.57 -10.28 -9.12
C LEU A 250 17.31 -11.52 -9.62
N ASN A 251 16.59 -12.61 -9.76
CA ASN A 251 17.07 -13.77 -10.52
C ASN A 251 16.60 -13.68 -11.99
N GLU A 252 17.11 -14.55 -12.82
CA GLU A 252 16.81 -14.57 -14.25
C GLU A 252 15.32 -14.77 -14.53
N ASP A 253 14.64 -15.60 -13.75
CA ASP A 253 13.20 -15.84 -13.90
C ASP A 253 12.36 -14.59 -13.65
N LEU A 254 12.69 -13.82 -12.61
CA LEU A 254 12.01 -12.56 -12.31
C LEU A 254 12.26 -11.50 -13.37
N ILE A 255 13.46 -11.46 -13.94
CA ILE A 255 13.80 -10.55 -15.04
C ILE A 255 12.97 -10.91 -16.27
N GLN A 256 12.97 -12.17 -16.66
CA GLN A 256 12.21 -12.67 -17.83
C GLN A 256 10.72 -12.43 -17.67
N GLU A 257 10.14 -12.70 -16.49
CA GLU A 257 8.73 -12.39 -16.23
C GLU A 257 8.45 -10.89 -16.32
N GLY A 258 9.34 -10.04 -15.83
CA GLY A 258 9.25 -8.60 -15.95
C GLY A 258 9.21 -8.13 -17.40
N ILE A 259 10.04 -8.69 -18.25
CA ILE A 259 10.07 -8.44 -19.71
C ILE A 259 8.74 -8.81 -20.36
N VAL A 260 8.20 -10.00 -20.05
CA VAL A 260 6.91 -10.45 -20.60
C VAL A 260 5.76 -9.52 -20.15
N ARG A 261 5.74 -9.10 -18.91
CA ARG A 261 4.71 -8.16 -18.41
C ARG A 261 4.80 -6.77 -19.06
N ASP A 262 6.00 -6.28 -19.34
CA ASP A 262 6.19 -5.05 -20.10
C ASP A 262 5.73 -5.20 -21.56
N LEU A 263 5.98 -6.34 -22.19
CA LEU A 263 5.50 -6.65 -23.53
C LEU A 263 3.97 -6.70 -23.60
N VAL A 264 3.33 -7.43 -22.68
CA VAL A 264 1.85 -7.48 -22.58
C VAL A 264 1.27 -6.06 -22.47
N ARG A 265 1.88 -5.20 -21.67
CA ARG A 265 1.43 -3.81 -21.57
C ARG A 265 1.57 -3.06 -22.90
N GLN A 266 2.68 -3.22 -23.61
CA GLN A 266 2.86 -2.57 -24.92
C GLN A 266 1.77 -3.03 -25.89
N VAL A 267 1.48 -4.32 -25.94
CA VAL A 267 0.38 -4.87 -26.74
C VAL A 267 -0.96 -4.25 -26.36
N GLN A 268 -1.27 -4.12 -25.05
CA GLN A 268 -2.51 -3.49 -24.60
C GLN A 268 -2.58 -2.00 -24.96
N ASN A 269 -1.47 -1.28 -24.93
CA ASN A 269 -1.41 0.11 -25.38
C ASN A 269 -1.69 0.20 -26.90
N ILE A 270 -1.05 -0.64 -27.70
CA ILE A 270 -1.28 -0.68 -29.16
C ILE A 270 -2.74 -1.00 -29.46
N ARG A 271 -3.36 -1.95 -28.75
CA ARG A 271 -4.80 -2.24 -28.90
C ARG A 271 -5.67 -1.02 -28.63
N LYS A 272 -5.39 -0.31 -27.53
CA LYS A 272 -6.12 0.90 -27.14
C LYS A 272 -5.97 1.99 -28.21
N ASP A 273 -4.74 2.23 -28.64
CA ASP A 273 -4.44 3.28 -29.63
C ASP A 273 -5.05 2.95 -31.01
N ALA A 274 -5.18 1.68 -31.34
CA ALA A 274 -5.87 1.20 -32.55
C ALA A 274 -7.41 1.17 -32.42
N GLY A 275 -7.98 1.56 -31.25
CA GLY A 275 -9.43 1.65 -31.04
C GLY A 275 -10.13 0.31 -30.82
N PHE A 276 -9.40 -0.76 -30.50
CA PHE A 276 -10.01 -2.06 -30.20
C PHE A 276 -10.76 -2.02 -28.85
N SER A 277 -11.92 -2.68 -28.83
CA SER A 277 -12.66 -2.93 -27.58
C SER A 277 -11.94 -3.93 -26.69
N VAL A 278 -12.28 -3.91 -25.38
CA VAL A 278 -11.67 -4.83 -24.40
C VAL A 278 -11.97 -6.30 -24.74
N GLU A 279 -13.13 -6.56 -25.36
CA GLU A 279 -13.61 -7.89 -25.73
C GLU A 279 -13.07 -8.40 -27.07
N ASP A 280 -12.44 -7.52 -27.88
CA ASP A 280 -11.91 -7.92 -29.18
C ASP A 280 -10.78 -8.94 -29.02
N ARG A 281 -10.83 -9.99 -29.84
CA ARG A 281 -9.75 -10.96 -29.96
C ARG A 281 -8.86 -10.57 -31.12
N ILE A 282 -7.55 -10.55 -30.88
CA ILE A 282 -6.55 -10.17 -31.87
C ILE A 282 -5.54 -11.29 -32.09
N ASN A 283 -4.96 -11.34 -33.29
CA ASN A 283 -3.78 -12.12 -33.56
C ASN A 283 -2.55 -11.22 -33.45
N ILE A 284 -1.54 -11.67 -32.73
CA ILE A 284 -0.30 -10.93 -32.53
C ILE A 284 0.80 -11.63 -33.33
N HIS A 285 1.40 -10.89 -34.25
CA HIS A 285 2.59 -11.33 -34.96
C HIS A 285 3.77 -10.51 -34.44
N TRP A 286 4.84 -11.20 -34.08
CA TRP A 286 6.06 -10.56 -33.57
C TRP A 286 7.32 -11.14 -34.21
N GLU A 287 8.34 -10.30 -34.36
CA GLU A 287 9.73 -10.69 -34.59
C GLU A 287 10.50 -10.30 -33.34
N LEU A 288 11.11 -11.27 -32.66
CA LEU A 288 11.79 -11.06 -31.37
C LEU A 288 13.22 -11.59 -31.45
N ASN A 289 14.12 -10.89 -30.77
CA ASN A 289 15.50 -11.36 -30.53
C ASN A 289 15.52 -12.42 -29.41
N GLY A 290 16.58 -13.21 -29.32
CA GLY A 290 16.67 -14.43 -28.51
C GLY A 290 16.18 -14.34 -27.06
N GLU A 291 16.56 -13.31 -26.31
CA GLU A 291 16.15 -13.13 -24.90
C GLU A 291 14.63 -12.99 -24.73
N PHE A 292 13.95 -12.25 -25.60
CA PHE A 292 12.50 -12.10 -25.58
C PHE A 292 11.78 -13.39 -25.95
N GLN A 293 12.37 -14.19 -26.86
CA GLN A 293 11.78 -15.44 -27.29
C GLN A 293 11.80 -16.49 -26.17
N GLU A 294 12.89 -16.56 -25.40
CA GLU A 294 13.00 -17.43 -24.23
C GLU A 294 12.00 -17.02 -23.14
N ALA A 295 11.93 -15.72 -22.82
CA ALA A 295 11.01 -15.19 -21.82
C ALA A 295 9.55 -15.51 -22.17
N ILE A 296 9.13 -15.30 -23.42
CA ILE A 296 7.74 -15.58 -23.84
C ILE A 296 7.46 -17.08 -23.79
N SER A 297 8.38 -17.94 -24.24
CA SER A 297 8.17 -19.40 -24.24
C SER A 297 7.97 -19.95 -22.83
N LYS A 298 8.54 -19.29 -21.81
CA LYS A 298 8.47 -19.71 -20.41
C LYS A 298 7.20 -19.22 -19.68
N PHE A 299 6.69 -18.05 -20.06
CA PHE A 299 5.61 -17.37 -19.34
C PHE A 299 4.34 -17.12 -20.20
N GLN A 300 4.14 -17.95 -21.24
CA GLN A 300 2.92 -17.96 -22.07
C GLN A 300 1.68 -18.39 -21.29
#